data_854de0b23b2f8321b8dc361856163ac4
#
_entry.id   854de0b23b2f8321b8dc361856163ac4
#
_cell.length_a   1.000
_cell.length_b   1.000
_cell.length_c   1.000
_cell.angle_alpha   90.00
_cell.angle_beta   90.00
_cell.angle_gamma   90.00
#
_symmetry.space_group_name_H-M   'P 1'
#
loop_
_entity.id
_entity.type
_entity.pdbx_description
1 polymer ?
#
loop_
_entity_poly.entity_id
_entity_poly.type
_entity_poly.pdbx_seq_one_letter_code
_entity_poly.pdbx_strand_id
1 'polypeptide(L)'
;MDSIDHLEMDDDEVTALREWFDVQAIPLFADEDFEEPADLTEETAETSILEDDMDFLADDSEDVEEINVVDLEQYDAQFGSGPNIKINDPVKMYLKEIGRVNLLNPDDEPEIARRIKDGMEAARQLEKMYHDFFPKIRKADGEFARVDIDTIKNTLLTTVKGEELAKVRHWIGIQLDGDDSKRVLISANLRLVVSIAKKYVGRGMLFLDLIQEGNMGLVKAVEKFDHTKGFKFSTYATWWIRQAITRAIADQARTIRIPVHMVETINKLTRVQRQLVQDLGRDPTAEEIAAKMENITPEKVREIQKIALEPVSLETPIGEEDDSHLGDFIEDKDALSPDEFANNQLLKDEINLVLQGLTEREEKVLRLRFGLYDGRTRTLEEVGKEFNVTRERIRQIEAKALRKLKHPTRSKR
;
A
#
# COMPACT_ATOMS: atom_id res chain seq x y z
N MET A 1 -10.99 4.96 17.96
CA MET A 1 -12.28 4.99 18.69
C MET A 1 -13.49 4.67 17.82
N ASP A 2 -13.48 4.95 16.53
CA ASP A 2 -14.60 4.66 15.61
C ASP A 2 -15.02 3.18 15.51
N SER A 3 -14.20 2.25 15.99
CA SER A 3 -14.56 0.83 16.02
C SER A 3 -15.43 0.40 17.21
N ILE A 4 -15.59 1.24 18.21
CA ILE A 4 -16.36 0.96 19.45
C ILE A 4 -17.72 1.65 19.43
N ASP A 5 -17.90 2.73 18.66
CA ASP A 5 -19.16 3.46 18.55
C ASP A 5 -20.33 2.65 17.94
N HIS A 6 -20.03 1.47 17.36
CA HIS A 6 -21.06 0.53 16.89
C HIS A 6 -21.55 -0.45 17.96
N LEU A 7 -20.98 -0.39 19.16
CA LEU A 7 -21.33 -1.28 20.27
C LEU A 7 -22.16 -0.49 21.30
N GLU A 8 -23.24 0.13 21.09
CA GLU A 8 -24.15 0.76 22.08
C GLU A 8 -23.79 0.37 23.53
N MET A 9 -22.58 0.71 24.00
CA MET A 9 -22.06 0.42 25.32
C MET A 9 -22.33 1.64 26.25
N ASP A 10 -22.71 1.36 27.48
CA ASP A 10 -22.93 2.41 28.46
C ASP A 10 -21.56 2.91 29.01
N ASP A 11 -21.49 4.18 29.43
CA ASP A 11 -20.23 4.81 29.91
C ASP A 11 -19.54 4.01 31.02
N ASP A 12 -20.32 3.33 31.87
CA ASP A 12 -19.79 2.43 32.92
C ASP A 12 -19.14 1.16 32.31
N GLU A 13 -19.65 0.64 31.22
CA GLU A 13 -19.09 -0.53 30.51
C GLU A 13 -17.82 -0.17 29.78
N VAL A 14 -17.74 1.02 29.21
CA VAL A 14 -16.52 1.55 28.54
C VAL A 14 -15.39 1.74 29.54
N THR A 15 -15.74 2.26 30.76
CA THR A 15 -14.75 2.45 31.81
C THR A 15 -14.23 1.12 32.36
N ALA A 16 -15.08 0.13 32.55
CA ALA A 16 -14.69 -1.21 32.97
C ALA A 16 -13.81 -1.93 31.90
N LEU A 17 -14.07 -1.68 30.61
CA LEU A 17 -13.29 -2.21 29.52
C LEU A 17 -11.88 -1.58 29.50
N ARG A 18 -11.76 -0.27 29.73
CA ARG A 18 -10.47 0.42 29.83
C ARG A 18 -9.65 -0.11 31.00
N GLU A 19 -10.23 -0.25 32.17
CA GLU A 19 -9.55 -0.84 33.34
C GLU A 19 -9.08 -2.28 33.08
N TRP A 20 -9.86 -3.05 32.34
CA TRP A 20 -9.46 -4.41 31.96
C TRP A 20 -8.25 -4.43 31.01
N PHE A 21 -8.18 -3.52 30.02
CA PHE A 21 -7.05 -3.38 29.11
C PHE A 21 -5.79 -2.89 29.82
N ASP A 22 -5.93 -1.98 30.78
CA ASP A 22 -4.81 -1.49 31.61
C ASP A 22 -4.23 -2.62 32.47
N VAL A 23 -5.08 -3.50 33.04
CA VAL A 23 -4.64 -4.66 33.81
C VAL A 23 -3.90 -5.68 32.94
N GLN A 24 -4.27 -5.80 31.66
CA GLN A 24 -3.60 -6.71 30.70
C GLN A 24 -2.35 -6.09 30.06
N ALA A 25 -1.98 -4.84 30.40
CA ALA A 25 -0.89 -4.08 29.80
C ALA A 25 -0.98 -3.98 28.26
N ILE A 26 -2.21 -3.93 27.73
CA ILE A 26 -2.48 -3.71 26.30
C ILE A 26 -2.65 -2.21 26.10
N PRO A 27 -1.77 -1.51 25.38
CA PRO A 27 -1.89 -0.06 25.19
C PRO A 27 -3.14 0.24 24.36
N LEU A 28 -4.09 0.93 24.94
CA LEU A 28 -5.21 1.56 24.25
C LEU A 28 -4.73 2.93 23.75
N PHE A 29 -4.55 3.07 22.44
CA PHE A 29 -4.32 4.37 21.81
C PHE A 29 -5.71 5.01 21.59
N ALA A 30 -6.00 6.10 22.28
CA ALA A 30 -7.08 7.00 21.88
C ALA A 30 -6.63 7.78 20.65
N ASP A 31 -7.53 8.05 19.68
CA ASP A 31 -7.22 8.87 18.49
C ASP A 31 -6.71 10.29 18.83
N GLU A 32 -6.94 10.77 20.07
CA GLU A 32 -6.43 12.03 20.62
C GLU A 32 -4.93 11.94 21.02
N ASP A 33 -4.37 10.76 21.20
CA ASP A 33 -2.93 10.52 21.45
C ASP A 33 -2.11 10.32 20.16
N PHE A 34 -2.78 10.24 19.01
CA PHE A 34 -2.22 10.56 17.71
C PHE A 34 -2.26 12.07 17.49
N GLU A 35 -1.61 12.84 18.35
CA GLU A 35 -0.95 14.03 17.87
C GLU A 35 0.00 13.51 16.77
N GLU A 36 -0.42 13.63 15.51
CA GLU A 36 0.53 13.78 14.41
C GLU A 36 1.52 14.81 14.94
N PRO A 37 2.82 14.46 15.10
CA PRO A 37 3.77 15.43 15.59
C PRO A 37 3.60 16.65 14.71
N ALA A 38 3.04 17.70 15.31
CA ALA A 38 2.80 18.96 14.65
C ALA A 38 4.15 19.32 14.03
N ASP A 39 4.16 19.44 12.70
CA ASP A 39 5.32 19.93 11.94
C ASP A 39 6.52 18.96 11.75
N LEU A 40 6.27 17.65 11.66
CA LEU A 40 7.01 16.88 10.68
C LEU A 40 6.34 17.12 9.34
N THR A 41 6.68 18.24 8.70
CA THR A 41 6.43 18.39 7.27
C THR A 41 6.89 17.11 6.61
N GLU A 42 6.14 16.61 5.61
CA GLU A 42 6.52 15.43 4.80
C GLU A 42 8.01 15.49 4.40
N GLU A 43 8.63 16.67 4.35
CA GLU A 43 10.03 16.94 4.12
C GLU A 43 11.00 16.38 5.18
N THR A 44 10.66 16.30 6.47
CA THR A 44 11.61 15.83 7.51
C THR A 44 11.58 14.32 7.71
N ALA A 45 10.43 13.67 7.52
CA ALA A 45 10.34 12.21 7.46
C ALA A 45 10.97 11.67 6.16
N GLU A 46 10.82 12.42 5.06
CA GLU A 46 11.42 12.11 3.77
C GLU A 46 12.95 12.34 3.74
N THR A 47 13.50 13.26 4.55
CA THR A 47 14.97 13.51 4.61
C THR A 47 15.70 12.39 5.35
N SER A 48 15.14 11.80 6.41
CA SER A 48 15.80 10.73 7.16
C SER A 48 15.91 9.42 6.36
N ILE A 49 14.96 9.14 5.47
CA ILE A 49 14.99 7.97 4.58
C ILE A 49 16.12 8.07 3.53
N LEU A 50 16.48 9.29 3.15
CA LEU A 50 17.42 9.54 2.06
C LEU A 50 18.86 9.64 2.48
N GLU A 51 19.14 10.09 3.70
CA GLU A 51 20.52 10.18 4.19
C GLU A 51 21.17 8.80 4.33
N ASP A 52 20.41 7.80 4.77
CA ASP A 52 20.88 6.41 4.93
C ASP A 52 20.99 5.64 3.60
N ASP A 53 20.12 5.92 2.62
CA ASP A 53 20.18 5.29 1.28
C ASP A 53 21.15 6.00 0.32
N MET A 54 21.47 7.28 0.58
CA MET A 54 22.43 8.03 -0.24
C MET A 54 23.86 7.47 -0.13
N ASP A 55 24.25 6.97 1.03
CA ASP A 55 25.59 6.39 1.25
C ASP A 55 25.80 5.04 0.53
N PHE A 56 24.73 4.25 0.33
CA PHE A 56 24.79 2.99 -0.44
C PHE A 56 24.86 3.22 -1.96
N LEU A 57 24.46 4.39 -2.43
CA LEU A 57 24.41 4.77 -3.85
C LEU A 57 25.45 5.85 -4.20
N ALA A 58 26.19 6.35 -3.20
CA ALA A 58 27.15 7.45 -3.37
C ALA A 58 28.41 7.04 -4.14
N ASP A 59 28.68 5.75 -4.30
CA ASP A 59 29.84 5.27 -5.05
C ASP A 59 29.70 5.42 -6.59
N ASP A 60 28.52 5.83 -7.07
CA ASP A 60 28.22 5.98 -8.51
C ASP A 60 27.64 7.39 -8.86
N SER A 61 27.89 8.44 -8.06
CA SER A 61 27.28 9.76 -8.27
C SER A 61 28.04 10.71 -9.21
N GLU A 62 29.13 10.26 -9.79
CA GLU A 62 29.79 10.95 -10.89
C GLU A 62 29.20 10.42 -12.21
N ASP A 63 28.69 11.30 -13.03
CA ASP A 63 28.13 11.12 -14.38
C ASP A 63 26.65 10.76 -14.47
N VAL A 64 25.79 11.80 -14.43
CA VAL A 64 24.56 11.80 -15.21
C VAL A 64 24.96 11.94 -16.68
N GLU A 65 25.50 10.87 -17.25
CA GLU A 65 25.77 10.82 -18.68
C GLU A 65 24.46 10.95 -19.45
N GLU A 66 24.41 11.87 -20.40
CA GLU A 66 23.34 11.95 -21.39
C GLU A 66 23.19 10.59 -22.07
N ILE A 67 22.05 9.95 -21.86
CA ILE A 67 21.76 8.66 -22.52
C ILE A 67 21.66 8.91 -24.01
N ASN A 68 22.68 8.52 -24.73
CA ASN A 68 22.63 8.40 -26.18
C ASN A 68 21.79 7.18 -26.58
N VAL A 69 21.14 7.24 -27.73
CA VAL A 69 20.35 6.12 -28.29
C VAL A 69 21.19 4.82 -28.38
N VAL A 70 22.52 4.96 -28.50
CA VAL A 70 23.50 3.86 -28.53
C VAL A 70 23.54 3.07 -27.20
N ASP A 71 23.35 3.74 -26.05
CA ASP A 71 23.33 3.07 -24.74
C ASP A 71 22.07 2.25 -24.52
N LEU A 72 20.96 2.63 -25.18
CA LEU A 72 19.72 1.87 -25.18
C LEU A 72 19.82 0.59 -26.02
N GLU A 73 20.61 0.60 -27.11
CA GLU A 73 20.90 -0.60 -27.90
C GLU A 73 21.82 -1.59 -27.17
N GLN A 74 22.75 -1.09 -26.35
CA GLN A 74 23.59 -1.93 -25.49
C GLN A 74 22.78 -2.56 -24.34
N TYR A 75 21.77 -1.85 -23.80
CA TYR A 75 20.86 -2.41 -22.81
C TYR A 75 20.09 -3.61 -23.35
N ASP A 76 19.62 -3.53 -24.60
CA ASP A 76 18.95 -4.62 -25.30
C ASP A 76 19.85 -5.85 -25.48
N ALA A 77 21.15 -5.66 -25.68
CA ALA A 77 22.11 -6.75 -25.81
C ALA A 77 22.44 -7.43 -24.47
N GLN A 78 22.34 -6.71 -23.37
CA GLN A 78 22.73 -7.18 -22.04
C GLN A 78 21.56 -7.80 -21.25
N PHE A 79 20.32 -7.33 -21.46
CA PHE A 79 19.12 -7.76 -20.72
C PHE A 79 17.99 -8.27 -21.62
N GLY A 80 18.12 -8.18 -22.93
CA GLY A 80 17.17 -8.72 -23.90
C GLY A 80 17.41 -10.22 -24.12
N SER A 81 16.41 -11.03 -23.88
CA SER A 81 16.45 -12.48 -24.12
C SER A 81 16.59 -12.78 -25.61
N GLY A 82 17.80 -13.01 -26.09
CA GLY A 82 18.09 -13.71 -27.34
C GLY A 82 17.72 -13.03 -28.70
N PRO A 83 18.22 -13.56 -29.83
CA PRO A 83 18.18 -12.91 -31.15
C PRO A 83 16.82 -12.91 -31.87
N ASN A 84 15.71 -13.21 -31.21
CA ASN A 84 14.36 -13.34 -31.80
C ASN A 84 13.29 -12.47 -31.15
N ILE A 85 13.62 -11.26 -30.64
CA ILE A 85 12.60 -10.38 -30.07
C ILE A 85 11.82 -9.70 -31.18
N LYS A 86 10.58 -10.12 -31.36
CA LYS A 86 9.59 -9.54 -32.29
C LYS A 86 9.41 -8.04 -32.00
N ILE A 87 9.05 -7.30 -33.06
CA ILE A 87 8.81 -5.86 -33.15
C ILE A 87 7.82 -5.28 -32.07
N ASN A 88 7.25 -6.10 -31.21
CA ASN A 88 6.25 -5.77 -30.20
C ASN A 88 6.80 -5.72 -28.76
N ASP A 89 8.06 -5.41 -28.54
CA ASP A 89 8.57 -5.18 -27.20
C ASP A 89 8.08 -3.81 -26.69
N PRO A 90 7.24 -3.78 -25.63
CA PRO A 90 6.69 -2.54 -25.10
C PRO A 90 7.76 -1.59 -24.56
N VAL A 91 8.89 -2.12 -24.08
CA VAL A 91 10.02 -1.30 -23.62
C VAL A 91 10.62 -0.53 -24.79
N LYS A 92 10.92 -1.21 -25.90
CA LYS A 92 11.47 -0.58 -27.12
C LYS A 92 10.52 0.47 -27.69
N MET A 93 9.23 0.19 -27.69
CA MET A 93 8.22 1.13 -28.18
C MET A 93 8.23 2.40 -27.33
N TYR A 94 8.21 2.28 -25.99
CA TYR A 94 8.27 3.41 -25.08
C TYR A 94 9.55 4.23 -25.24
N LEU A 95 10.72 3.58 -25.29
CA LEU A 95 12.01 4.24 -25.48
C LEU A 95 12.08 5.01 -26.81
N LYS A 96 11.52 4.46 -27.88
CA LYS A 96 11.42 5.13 -29.18
C LYS A 96 10.50 6.36 -29.14
N GLU A 97 9.42 6.31 -28.38
CA GLU A 97 8.51 7.45 -28.24
C GLU A 97 9.15 8.61 -27.46
N ILE A 98 9.78 8.34 -26.32
CA ILE A 98 10.45 9.38 -25.54
C ILE A 98 11.66 9.97 -26.28
N GLY A 99 12.31 9.17 -27.14
CA GLY A 99 13.43 9.62 -27.96
C GLY A 99 13.07 10.65 -29.05
N ARG A 100 11.77 10.78 -29.39
CA ARG A 100 11.29 11.78 -30.35
C ARG A 100 11.15 13.19 -29.77
N VAL A 101 11.09 13.30 -28.45
CA VAL A 101 10.96 14.58 -27.76
C VAL A 101 12.34 15.25 -27.67
N ASN A 102 12.42 16.50 -28.10
CA ASN A 102 13.65 17.27 -28.00
C ASN A 102 13.95 17.61 -26.54
N LEU A 103 15.24 17.61 -26.18
CA LEU A 103 15.71 18.09 -24.89
C LEU A 103 15.49 19.61 -24.79
N LEU A 104 15.17 20.08 -23.58
CA LEU A 104 15.08 21.52 -23.32
C LEU A 104 16.46 22.12 -23.13
N ASN A 105 16.62 23.38 -23.60
CA ASN A 105 17.82 24.15 -23.28
C ASN A 105 17.74 24.59 -21.79
N PRO A 106 18.90 24.67 -21.11
CA PRO A 106 18.95 25.15 -19.72
C PRO A 106 18.37 26.55 -19.51
N ASP A 107 18.42 27.39 -20.55
CA ASP A 107 17.91 28.78 -20.52
C ASP A 107 16.36 28.83 -20.60
N ASP A 108 15.72 27.80 -21.17
CA ASP A 108 14.26 27.72 -21.32
C ASP A 108 13.59 27.16 -20.03
N GLU A 109 14.32 26.39 -19.20
CA GLU A 109 13.78 25.78 -17.98
C GLU A 109 13.15 26.80 -17.00
N PRO A 110 13.80 27.95 -16.67
CA PRO A 110 13.25 28.95 -15.75
C PRO A 110 11.98 29.61 -16.28
N GLU A 111 11.90 29.83 -17.59
CA GLU A 111 10.72 30.47 -18.21
C GLU A 111 9.52 29.52 -18.17
N ILE A 112 9.73 28.24 -18.52
CA ILE A 112 8.72 27.19 -18.45
C ILE A 112 8.25 27.01 -17.00
N ALA A 113 9.17 26.96 -16.04
CA ALA A 113 8.83 26.84 -14.62
C ALA A 113 8.01 28.03 -14.11
N ARG A 114 8.30 29.25 -14.57
CA ARG A 114 7.50 30.44 -14.26
C ARG A 114 6.07 30.30 -14.79
N ARG A 115 5.91 29.89 -16.05
CA ARG A 115 4.59 29.69 -16.67
C ARG A 115 3.77 28.63 -15.94
N ILE A 116 4.42 27.56 -15.46
CA ILE A 116 3.77 26.54 -14.62
C ILE A 116 3.28 27.16 -13.30
N LYS A 117 4.11 27.95 -12.62
CA LYS A 117 3.76 28.60 -11.36
C LYS A 117 2.61 29.61 -11.54
N ASP A 118 2.65 30.40 -12.60
CA ASP A 118 1.59 31.36 -12.97
C ASP A 118 0.26 30.60 -13.27
N GLY A 119 0.33 29.44 -13.95
CA GLY A 119 -0.82 28.56 -14.21
C GLY A 119 -1.44 27.96 -12.92
N MET A 120 -0.61 27.54 -11.97
CA MET A 120 -1.07 27.05 -10.66
C MET A 120 -1.74 28.16 -9.85
N GLU A 121 -1.20 29.39 -9.89
CA GLU A 121 -1.82 30.54 -9.23
C GLU A 121 -3.14 30.92 -9.91
N ALA A 122 -3.20 30.86 -11.23
CA ALA A 122 -4.44 31.07 -11.98
C ALA A 122 -5.53 30.04 -11.61
N ALA A 123 -5.16 28.77 -11.43
CA ALA A 123 -6.09 27.74 -10.96
C ALA A 123 -6.65 28.05 -9.56
N ARG A 124 -5.80 28.50 -8.63
CA ARG A 124 -6.24 28.94 -7.29
C ARG A 124 -7.17 30.15 -7.35
N GLN A 125 -6.92 31.10 -8.22
CA GLN A 125 -7.79 32.29 -8.41
C GLN A 125 -9.14 31.87 -8.98
N LEU A 126 -9.19 30.94 -9.94
CA LEU A 126 -10.44 30.38 -10.46
C LEU A 126 -11.23 29.63 -9.38
N GLU A 127 -10.56 28.83 -8.56
CA GLU A 127 -11.18 28.15 -7.44
C GLU A 127 -11.77 29.12 -6.41
N LYS A 128 -11.02 30.16 -6.06
CA LYS A 128 -11.49 31.22 -5.17
C LYS A 128 -12.71 31.94 -5.73
N MET A 129 -12.67 32.33 -7.00
CA MET A 129 -13.82 32.95 -7.67
C MET A 129 -15.04 32.03 -7.68
N TYR A 130 -14.84 30.73 -7.94
CA TYR A 130 -15.92 29.75 -7.89
C TYR A 130 -16.57 29.69 -6.51
N HIS A 131 -15.81 29.66 -5.43
CA HIS A 131 -16.31 29.65 -4.08
C HIS A 131 -17.01 30.95 -3.65
N ASP A 132 -16.55 32.09 -4.17
CA ASP A 132 -17.22 33.38 -3.95
C ASP A 132 -18.61 33.43 -4.61
N PHE A 133 -18.75 32.86 -5.82
CA PHE A 133 -20.04 32.76 -6.52
C PHE A 133 -20.97 31.65 -5.99
N PHE A 134 -20.40 30.56 -5.45
CA PHE A 134 -21.14 29.39 -4.98
C PHE A 134 -20.87 29.02 -3.51
N PRO A 135 -21.19 29.91 -2.55
CA PRO A 135 -20.86 29.69 -1.13
C PRO A 135 -21.61 28.53 -0.46
N LYS A 136 -22.61 27.94 -1.14
CA LYS A 136 -23.45 26.85 -0.59
C LYS A 136 -22.81 25.45 -0.68
N ILE A 137 -21.62 25.32 -1.28
CA ILE A 137 -20.93 24.03 -1.45
C ILE A 137 -19.92 23.81 -0.31
N ARG A 138 -20.29 24.21 0.90
CA ARG A 138 -19.50 23.86 2.10
C ARG A 138 -19.97 22.54 2.67
N LYS A 139 -19.03 21.65 3.00
CA LYS A 139 -19.30 20.49 3.83
C LYS A 139 -19.70 20.92 5.26
N ALA A 140 -20.29 20.00 6.02
CA ALA A 140 -20.65 20.24 7.42
C ALA A 140 -19.47 20.73 8.29
N ASP A 141 -18.24 20.33 7.96
CA ASP A 141 -16.97 20.68 8.65
C ASP A 141 -16.38 22.04 8.26
N GLY A 142 -17.09 22.83 7.46
CA GLY A 142 -16.64 24.16 7.02
C GLY A 142 -15.67 24.17 5.86
N GLU A 143 -15.16 23.04 5.42
CA GLU A 143 -14.33 22.89 4.21
C GLU A 143 -15.15 22.95 2.94
N PHE A 144 -14.56 23.46 1.85
CA PHE A 144 -15.17 23.42 0.53
C PHE A 144 -15.06 22.01 -0.06
N ALA A 145 -16.12 21.53 -0.70
CA ALA A 145 -16.03 20.30 -1.48
C ALA A 145 -15.00 20.49 -2.60
N ARG A 146 -14.07 19.55 -2.75
CA ARG A 146 -13.13 19.56 -3.89
C ARG A 146 -13.93 19.37 -5.18
N VAL A 147 -13.92 20.38 -6.03
CA VAL A 147 -14.58 20.38 -7.34
C VAL A 147 -13.48 20.31 -8.38
N ASP A 148 -13.70 19.51 -9.42
CA ASP A 148 -12.76 19.39 -10.53
C ASP A 148 -12.63 20.72 -11.28
N ILE A 149 -11.37 21.08 -11.68
CA ILE A 149 -11.06 22.38 -12.31
C ILE A 149 -11.84 22.59 -13.62
N ASP A 150 -12.13 21.53 -14.36
CA ASP A 150 -12.89 21.63 -15.60
C ASP A 150 -14.39 21.92 -15.33
N THR A 151 -14.93 21.39 -14.25
CA THR A 151 -16.26 21.74 -13.76
C THR A 151 -16.31 23.19 -13.30
N ILE A 152 -15.28 23.67 -12.58
CA ILE A 152 -15.13 25.08 -12.17
C ILE A 152 -15.14 26.01 -13.41
N LYS A 153 -14.31 25.72 -14.41
CA LYS A 153 -14.22 26.51 -15.66
C LYS A 153 -15.57 26.58 -16.36
N ASN A 154 -16.20 25.45 -16.60
CA ASN A 154 -17.48 25.38 -17.32
C ASN A 154 -18.60 26.12 -16.58
N THR A 155 -18.66 25.97 -15.25
CA THR A 155 -19.65 26.63 -14.41
C THR A 155 -19.45 28.15 -14.39
N LEU A 156 -18.21 28.62 -14.22
CA LEU A 156 -17.88 30.05 -14.25
C LEU A 156 -18.17 30.66 -15.62
N LEU A 157 -17.80 30.00 -16.72
CA LEU A 157 -18.06 30.49 -18.08
C LEU A 157 -19.56 30.61 -18.40
N THR A 158 -20.40 29.79 -17.81
CA THR A 158 -21.85 29.82 -18.05
C THR A 158 -22.59 30.80 -17.13
N THR A 159 -22.08 31.01 -15.91
CA THR A 159 -22.78 31.78 -14.86
C THR A 159 -22.35 33.26 -14.81
N VAL A 160 -21.06 33.53 -14.99
CA VAL A 160 -20.49 34.87 -14.86
C VAL A 160 -20.66 35.70 -16.14
N LYS A 161 -20.98 36.99 -15.99
CA LYS A 161 -21.21 37.92 -17.12
C LYS A 161 -20.44 39.21 -16.94
N GLY A 162 -20.21 39.94 -18.04
CA GLY A 162 -19.58 41.27 -18.04
C GLY A 162 -18.06 41.24 -17.80
N GLU A 163 -17.55 42.18 -17.03
CA GLU A 163 -16.11 42.34 -16.74
C GLU A 163 -15.50 41.15 -16.03
N GLU A 164 -16.28 40.48 -15.18
CA GLU A 164 -15.82 39.29 -14.45
C GLU A 164 -15.62 38.11 -15.39
N LEU A 165 -16.43 37.98 -16.44
CA LEU A 165 -16.22 36.96 -17.46
C LEU A 165 -14.89 37.15 -18.20
N ALA A 166 -14.48 38.42 -18.43
CA ALA A 166 -13.17 38.72 -19.03
C ALA A 166 -12.03 38.25 -18.11
N LYS A 167 -12.13 38.48 -16.81
CA LYS A 167 -11.15 37.99 -15.82
C LYS A 167 -11.10 36.44 -15.79
N VAL A 168 -12.23 35.78 -15.78
CA VAL A 168 -12.32 34.29 -15.82
C VAL A 168 -11.64 33.78 -17.09
N ARG A 169 -11.91 34.32 -18.26
CA ARG A 169 -11.26 33.90 -19.51
C ARG A 169 -9.74 34.14 -19.48
N HIS A 170 -9.29 35.23 -18.90
CA HIS A 170 -7.87 35.52 -18.73
C HIS A 170 -7.17 34.50 -17.86
N TRP A 171 -7.75 34.17 -16.68
CA TRP A 171 -7.20 33.13 -15.79
C TRP A 171 -7.23 31.75 -16.41
N ILE A 172 -8.28 31.41 -17.15
CA ILE A 172 -8.35 30.12 -17.90
C ILE A 172 -7.22 30.06 -18.95
N GLY A 173 -6.94 31.16 -19.66
CA GLY A 173 -5.84 31.22 -20.63
C GLY A 173 -4.47 30.96 -19.99
N ILE A 174 -4.19 31.59 -18.85
CA ILE A 174 -2.93 31.40 -18.11
C ILE A 174 -2.82 29.97 -17.57
N GLN A 175 -3.92 29.42 -17.04
CA GLN A 175 -3.93 28.08 -16.51
C GLN A 175 -3.69 27.01 -17.60
N LEU A 176 -4.27 27.17 -18.80
CA LEU A 176 -4.03 26.28 -19.94
C LEU A 176 -2.57 26.36 -20.43
N ASP A 177 -2.01 27.57 -20.50
CA ASP A 177 -0.61 27.78 -20.86
C ASP A 177 0.34 27.13 -19.83
N GLY A 178 -0.01 27.19 -18.54
CA GLY A 178 0.70 26.50 -17.47
C GLY A 178 0.65 24.99 -17.59
N ASP A 179 -0.52 24.43 -17.91
CA ASP A 179 -0.69 22.99 -18.10
C ASP A 179 0.09 22.48 -19.33
N ASP A 180 0.10 23.23 -20.43
CA ASP A 180 0.91 22.90 -21.61
C ASP A 180 2.41 22.97 -21.30
N SER A 181 2.84 24.00 -20.56
CA SER A 181 4.22 24.13 -20.08
C SER A 181 4.63 22.97 -19.17
N LYS A 182 3.73 22.53 -18.27
CA LYS A 182 3.93 21.34 -17.42
C LYS A 182 4.14 20.09 -18.27
N ARG A 183 3.32 19.85 -19.29
CA ARG A 183 3.46 18.71 -20.22
C ARG A 183 4.80 18.76 -20.95
N VAL A 184 5.23 19.91 -21.43
CA VAL A 184 6.51 20.09 -22.13
C VAL A 184 7.68 19.74 -21.20
N LEU A 185 7.70 20.26 -19.98
CA LEU A 185 8.78 19.99 -19.01
C LEU A 185 8.85 18.52 -18.63
N ILE A 186 7.70 17.85 -18.39
CA ILE A 186 7.63 16.42 -18.11
C ILE A 186 8.17 15.62 -19.29
N SER A 187 7.65 15.87 -20.50
CA SER A 187 7.99 15.10 -21.69
C SER A 187 9.49 15.17 -22.05
N ALA A 188 10.10 16.34 -21.88
CA ALA A 188 11.52 16.56 -22.13
C ALA A 188 12.43 15.82 -21.14
N ASN A 189 11.92 15.50 -19.92
CA ASN A 189 12.70 14.88 -18.86
C ASN A 189 12.39 13.37 -18.66
N LEU A 190 11.56 12.75 -19.48
CA LEU A 190 11.28 11.28 -19.38
C LEU A 190 12.54 10.43 -19.52
N ARG A 191 13.51 10.88 -20.32
CA ARG A 191 14.81 10.20 -20.49
C ARG A 191 15.62 10.17 -19.19
N LEU A 192 15.54 11.22 -18.36
CA LEU A 192 16.15 11.26 -17.04
C LEU A 192 15.57 10.16 -16.12
N VAL A 193 14.24 9.95 -16.16
CA VAL A 193 13.60 8.88 -15.38
C VAL A 193 14.14 7.52 -15.76
N VAL A 194 14.28 7.24 -17.05
CA VAL A 194 14.82 5.95 -17.56
C VAL A 194 16.25 5.72 -17.07
N SER A 195 17.12 6.76 -17.09
CA SER A 195 18.51 6.67 -16.63
C SER A 195 18.60 6.27 -15.16
N ILE A 196 17.70 6.82 -14.32
CA ILE A 196 17.65 6.51 -12.90
C ILE A 196 17.03 5.12 -12.68
N ALA A 197 15.89 4.81 -13.32
CA ALA A 197 15.19 3.53 -13.19
C ALA A 197 16.08 2.32 -13.58
N LYS A 198 16.96 2.49 -14.55
CA LYS A 198 17.92 1.47 -14.99
C LYS A 198 18.77 0.92 -13.83
N LYS A 199 19.15 1.75 -12.86
CA LYS A 199 19.96 1.35 -11.69
C LYS A 199 19.20 0.45 -10.70
N TYR A 200 17.87 0.38 -10.82
CA TYR A 200 16.98 -0.38 -9.91
C TYR A 200 16.45 -1.68 -10.52
N VAL A 201 16.86 -2.03 -11.72
CA VAL A 201 16.48 -3.28 -12.39
C VAL A 201 16.96 -4.50 -11.58
N GLY A 202 16.13 -5.54 -11.51
CA GLY A 202 16.45 -6.77 -10.77
C GLY A 202 16.10 -6.74 -9.28
N ARG A 203 15.42 -5.69 -8.80
CA ARG A 203 15.00 -5.54 -7.38
C ARG A 203 13.54 -5.95 -7.12
N GLY A 204 12.99 -6.87 -7.93
CA GLY A 204 11.65 -7.44 -7.72
C GLY A 204 10.52 -6.72 -8.44
N MET A 205 10.80 -5.66 -9.21
CA MET A 205 9.82 -4.96 -10.05
C MET A 205 10.23 -4.99 -11.52
N LEU A 206 9.24 -4.98 -12.41
CA LEU A 206 9.47 -4.89 -13.86
C LEU A 206 10.01 -3.50 -14.22
N PHE A 207 10.86 -3.44 -15.25
CA PHE A 207 11.50 -2.18 -15.65
C PHE A 207 10.49 -1.08 -16.04
N LEU A 208 9.42 -1.43 -16.75
CA LEU A 208 8.37 -0.48 -17.10
C LEU A 208 7.63 0.06 -15.88
N ASP A 209 7.43 -0.77 -14.84
CA ASP A 209 6.78 -0.33 -13.60
C ASP A 209 7.68 0.63 -12.83
N LEU A 210 9.00 0.37 -12.78
CA LEU A 210 9.99 1.30 -12.20
C LEU A 210 9.98 2.65 -12.94
N ILE A 211 9.88 2.64 -14.27
CA ILE A 211 9.76 3.88 -15.06
C ILE A 211 8.48 4.62 -14.72
N GLN A 212 7.33 3.93 -14.60
CA GLN A 212 6.06 4.60 -14.29
C GLN A 212 6.05 5.22 -12.90
N GLU A 213 6.57 4.52 -11.90
CA GLU A 213 6.73 5.09 -10.55
C GLU A 213 7.69 6.28 -10.56
N GLY A 214 8.79 6.18 -11.31
CA GLY A 214 9.71 7.29 -11.53
C GLY A 214 9.04 8.48 -12.23
N ASN A 215 8.17 8.25 -13.22
CA ASN A 215 7.39 9.29 -13.89
C ASN A 215 6.43 9.99 -12.90
N MET A 216 5.84 9.25 -11.96
CA MET A 216 5.03 9.85 -10.89
C MET A 216 5.88 10.75 -9.99
N GLY A 217 7.12 10.34 -9.68
CA GLY A 217 8.10 11.19 -9.00
C GLY A 217 8.45 12.45 -9.79
N LEU A 218 8.68 12.32 -11.10
CA LEU A 218 8.95 13.47 -11.99
C LEU A 218 7.79 14.49 -12.01
N VAL A 219 6.54 14.01 -12.06
CA VAL A 219 5.35 14.90 -12.01
C VAL A 219 5.33 15.70 -10.69
N LYS A 220 5.58 15.04 -9.55
CA LYS A 220 5.69 15.74 -8.25
C LYS A 220 6.85 16.74 -8.22
N ALA A 221 7.98 16.40 -8.82
CA ALA A 221 9.11 17.32 -8.93
C ALA A 221 8.75 18.59 -9.71
N VAL A 222 8.03 18.45 -10.84
CA VAL A 222 7.58 19.60 -11.66
C VAL A 222 6.62 20.50 -10.86
N GLU A 223 5.74 19.94 -10.05
CA GLU A 223 4.79 20.71 -9.23
C GLU A 223 5.45 21.49 -8.10
N LYS A 224 6.52 20.95 -7.52
CA LYS A 224 7.22 21.54 -6.38
C LYS A 224 8.48 22.33 -6.78
N PHE A 225 8.86 22.33 -8.05
CA PHE A 225 10.08 23.00 -8.51
C PHE A 225 10.01 24.53 -8.38
N ASP A 226 11.04 25.12 -7.77
CA ASP A 226 11.19 26.57 -7.64
C ASP A 226 12.44 27.07 -8.37
N HIS A 227 12.22 27.64 -9.55
CA HIS A 227 13.27 28.21 -10.40
C HIS A 227 14.04 29.35 -9.74
N THR A 228 13.49 30.02 -8.69
CA THR A 228 14.13 31.17 -8.04
C THR A 228 15.37 30.75 -7.23
N LYS A 229 15.51 29.46 -6.90
CA LYS A 229 16.66 28.91 -6.17
C LYS A 229 17.94 28.75 -7.03
N GLY A 230 17.85 28.92 -8.35
CA GLY A 230 19.00 28.89 -9.26
C GLY A 230 19.60 27.53 -9.56
N PHE A 231 19.00 26.43 -9.09
CA PHE A 231 19.43 25.07 -9.41
C PHE A 231 18.78 24.57 -10.70
N LYS A 232 19.48 23.66 -11.42
CA LYS A 232 18.90 22.97 -12.58
C LYS A 232 17.75 22.07 -12.15
N PHE A 233 16.73 21.97 -13.00
CA PHE A 233 15.59 21.11 -12.76
C PHE A 233 15.99 19.66 -12.56
N SER A 234 16.94 19.13 -13.35
CA SER A 234 17.42 17.75 -13.27
C SER A 234 17.96 17.38 -11.90
N THR A 235 18.68 18.28 -11.21
CA THR A 235 19.22 18.07 -9.86
C THR A 235 18.10 17.84 -8.85
N TYR A 236 17.05 18.66 -8.92
CA TYR A 236 15.88 18.52 -8.03
C TYR A 236 15.00 17.31 -8.38
N ALA A 237 14.78 17.08 -9.68
CA ALA A 237 13.95 15.97 -10.16
C ALA A 237 14.55 14.61 -9.82
N THR A 238 15.88 14.46 -9.88
CA THR A 238 16.58 13.21 -9.54
C THR A 238 16.21 12.71 -8.14
N TRP A 239 16.10 13.61 -7.17
CA TRP A 239 15.69 13.30 -5.81
C TRP A 239 14.26 12.70 -5.75
N TRP A 240 13.28 13.38 -6.37
CA TRP A 240 11.88 12.92 -6.40
C TRP A 240 11.68 11.62 -7.16
N ILE A 241 12.40 11.45 -8.28
CA ILE A 241 12.36 10.23 -9.09
C ILE A 241 12.90 9.05 -8.26
N ARG A 242 14.06 9.24 -7.62
CA ARG A 242 14.68 8.21 -6.79
C ARG A 242 13.78 7.83 -5.62
N GLN A 243 13.25 8.81 -4.91
CA GLN A 243 12.32 8.59 -3.80
C GLN A 243 11.09 7.79 -4.22
N ALA A 244 10.46 8.16 -5.35
CA ALA A 244 9.29 7.44 -5.85
C ALA A 244 9.61 5.98 -6.19
N ILE A 245 10.73 5.73 -6.90
CA ILE A 245 11.16 4.38 -7.27
C ILE A 245 11.49 3.54 -6.02
N THR A 246 12.27 4.08 -5.08
CA THR A 246 12.66 3.36 -3.86
C THR A 246 11.45 3.01 -3.00
N ARG A 247 10.51 3.95 -2.85
CA ARG A 247 9.26 3.72 -2.12
C ARG A 247 8.40 2.66 -2.80
N ALA A 248 8.28 2.71 -4.12
CA ALA A 248 7.53 1.72 -4.88
C ALA A 248 8.13 0.30 -4.75
N ILE A 249 9.45 0.17 -4.79
CA ILE A 249 10.13 -1.11 -4.54
C ILE A 249 9.83 -1.61 -3.13
N ALA A 250 9.90 -0.76 -2.12
CA ALA A 250 9.60 -1.16 -0.74
C ALA A 250 8.14 -1.63 -0.57
N ASP A 251 7.19 -0.99 -1.27
CA ASP A 251 5.76 -1.29 -1.15
C ASP A 251 5.27 -2.47 -2.00
N GLN A 252 5.88 -2.72 -3.18
CA GLN A 252 5.31 -3.58 -4.22
C GLN A 252 6.20 -4.74 -4.67
N ALA A 253 7.54 -4.68 -4.41
CA ALA A 253 8.46 -5.68 -4.95
C ALA A 253 8.30 -7.09 -4.36
N ARG A 254 7.74 -7.21 -3.15
CA ARG A 254 7.62 -8.49 -2.44
C ARG A 254 6.24 -9.11 -2.63
N THR A 255 6.18 -10.42 -2.84
CA THR A 255 4.93 -11.20 -2.91
C THR A 255 4.09 -11.04 -1.62
N ILE A 256 4.74 -11.03 -0.46
CA ILE A 256 4.11 -10.73 0.82
C ILE A 256 4.57 -9.32 1.21
N ARG A 257 3.65 -8.35 1.20
CA ARG A 257 3.95 -6.95 1.48
C ARG A 257 4.49 -6.77 2.91
N ILE A 258 5.57 -6.03 3.02
CA ILE A 258 6.19 -5.64 4.29
C ILE A 258 6.07 -4.10 4.43
N PRO A 259 5.77 -3.55 5.62
CA PRO A 259 5.76 -2.10 5.82
C PRO A 259 7.12 -1.45 5.50
N VAL A 260 7.10 -0.22 4.95
CA VAL A 260 8.30 0.49 4.47
C VAL A 260 9.39 0.59 5.55
N HIS A 261 9.05 0.97 6.78
CA HIS A 261 10.01 1.07 7.88
C HIS A 261 10.73 -0.26 8.22
N MET A 262 10.06 -1.40 7.97
CA MET A 262 10.69 -2.72 8.13
C MET A 262 11.64 -3.03 6.98
N VAL A 263 11.30 -2.61 5.75
CA VAL A 263 12.22 -2.74 4.60
C VAL A 263 13.48 -1.92 4.83
N GLU A 264 13.37 -0.70 5.35
CA GLU A 264 14.50 0.15 5.75
C GLU A 264 15.37 -0.54 6.81
N THR A 265 14.74 -1.10 7.84
CA THR A 265 15.48 -1.85 8.88
C THR A 265 16.20 -3.06 8.29
N ILE A 266 15.59 -3.81 7.36
CA ILE A 266 16.20 -4.93 6.64
C ILE A 266 17.39 -4.45 5.81
N ASN A 267 17.26 -3.33 5.09
CA ASN A 267 18.35 -2.74 4.30
C ASN A 267 19.51 -2.32 5.19
N LYS A 268 19.24 -1.64 6.31
CA LYS A 268 20.26 -1.25 7.29
C LYS A 268 20.97 -2.49 7.88
N LEU A 269 20.20 -3.54 8.23
CA LEU A 269 20.77 -4.80 8.72
C LEU A 269 21.68 -5.45 7.67
N THR A 270 21.22 -5.51 6.42
CA THR A 270 22.00 -6.10 5.30
C THR A 270 23.29 -5.32 5.06
N ARG A 271 23.27 -3.98 5.16
CA ARG A 271 24.45 -3.11 5.04
C ARG A 271 25.46 -3.42 6.15
N VAL A 272 25.01 -3.43 7.41
CA VAL A 272 25.86 -3.77 8.56
C VAL A 272 26.42 -5.18 8.44
N GLN A 273 25.63 -6.15 8.02
CA GLN A 273 26.07 -7.53 7.81
C GLN A 273 27.18 -7.60 6.76
N ARG A 274 27.01 -6.95 5.60
CA ARG A 274 28.06 -6.91 4.55
C ARG A 274 29.37 -6.30 5.06
N GLN A 275 29.27 -5.19 5.80
CA GLN A 275 30.44 -4.54 6.38
C GLN A 275 31.15 -5.46 7.39
N LEU A 276 30.39 -6.17 8.25
CA LEU A 276 30.98 -7.12 9.19
C LEU A 276 31.58 -8.33 8.49
N VAL A 277 31.01 -8.84 7.40
CA VAL A 277 31.61 -9.90 6.57
C VAL A 277 32.96 -9.43 6.02
N GLN A 278 33.07 -8.19 5.56
CA GLN A 278 34.32 -7.62 5.06
C GLN A 278 35.37 -7.48 6.18
N ASP A 279 34.94 -7.03 7.37
CA ASP A 279 35.84 -6.82 8.52
C ASP A 279 36.31 -8.14 9.15
N LEU A 280 35.44 -9.14 9.26
CA LEU A 280 35.66 -10.41 9.96
C LEU A 280 36.13 -11.56 9.05
N GLY A 281 35.87 -11.47 7.73
CA GLY A 281 36.16 -12.54 6.77
C GLY A 281 35.22 -13.78 6.91
N ARG A 282 34.13 -13.68 7.71
CA ARG A 282 33.13 -14.74 7.93
C ARG A 282 31.76 -14.11 8.14
N ASP A 283 30.72 -14.91 8.07
CA ASP A 283 29.38 -14.48 8.42
C ASP A 283 29.30 -14.06 9.90
N PRO A 284 28.74 -12.86 10.20
CA PRO A 284 28.59 -12.35 11.55
C PRO A 284 27.47 -13.05 12.31
N THR A 285 27.62 -13.18 13.63
CA THR A 285 26.55 -13.67 14.50
C THR A 285 25.51 -12.56 14.76
N ALA A 286 24.28 -12.96 15.19
CA ALA A 286 23.23 -11.99 15.50
C ALA A 286 23.65 -11.02 16.64
N GLU A 287 24.51 -11.47 17.55
CA GLU A 287 25.08 -10.66 18.64
C GLU A 287 26.06 -9.60 18.12
N GLU A 288 26.90 -9.95 17.14
CA GLU A 288 27.83 -9.04 16.49
C GLU A 288 27.11 -7.98 15.66
N ILE A 289 26.07 -8.36 14.94
CA ILE A 289 25.22 -7.42 14.21
C ILE A 289 24.51 -6.46 15.17
N ALA A 290 23.92 -6.98 16.25
CA ALA A 290 23.22 -6.18 17.25
C ALA A 290 24.17 -5.18 17.95
N ALA A 291 25.41 -5.55 18.20
CA ALA A 291 26.39 -4.67 18.79
C ALA A 291 26.78 -3.45 17.91
N LYS A 292 26.64 -3.61 16.56
CA LYS A 292 26.94 -2.54 15.60
C LYS A 292 25.70 -1.75 15.21
N MET A 293 24.49 -2.32 15.41
CA MET A 293 23.22 -1.64 15.21
C MET A 293 22.71 -1.04 16.53
N GLU A 294 22.55 0.27 16.57
CA GLU A 294 22.00 0.97 17.74
C GLU A 294 20.54 0.55 17.98
N ASN A 295 20.18 0.28 19.24
CA ASN A 295 18.81 0.00 19.71
C ASN A 295 18.16 -1.32 19.23
N ILE A 296 18.94 -2.32 18.79
CA ILE A 296 18.37 -3.61 18.34
C ILE A 296 18.96 -4.75 19.19
N THR A 297 18.09 -5.61 19.73
CA THR A 297 18.51 -6.82 20.46
C THR A 297 18.86 -7.95 19.49
N PRO A 298 19.72 -8.92 19.87
CA PRO A 298 20.05 -10.08 19.03
C PRO A 298 18.82 -10.92 18.64
N GLU A 299 17.80 -10.97 19.50
CA GLU A 299 16.53 -11.65 19.22
C GLU A 299 15.77 -10.97 18.08
N LYS A 300 15.74 -9.63 18.12
CA LYS A 300 15.11 -8.84 17.07
C LYS A 300 15.84 -8.96 15.73
N VAL A 301 17.18 -9.05 15.74
CA VAL A 301 17.98 -9.33 14.53
C VAL A 301 17.54 -10.66 13.90
N ARG A 302 17.41 -11.73 14.69
CA ARG A 302 16.94 -13.04 14.17
C ARG A 302 15.51 -12.99 13.62
N GLU A 303 14.63 -12.21 14.25
CA GLU A 303 13.26 -11.99 13.76
C GLU A 303 13.26 -11.26 12.42
N ILE A 304 14.02 -10.16 12.30
CA ILE A 304 14.15 -9.41 11.07
C ILE A 304 14.72 -10.26 9.93
N GLN A 305 15.72 -11.10 10.22
CA GLN A 305 16.29 -12.02 9.24
C GLN A 305 15.25 -13.03 8.74
N LYS A 306 14.34 -13.53 9.59
CA LYS A 306 13.23 -14.40 9.18
C LYS A 306 12.22 -13.69 8.30
N ILE A 307 11.89 -12.44 8.63
CA ILE A 307 10.96 -11.61 7.84
C ILE A 307 11.56 -11.27 6.47
N ALA A 308 12.88 -11.12 6.40
CA ALA A 308 13.59 -10.79 5.17
C ALA A 308 13.55 -11.90 4.10
N LEU A 309 13.25 -13.15 4.49
CA LEU A 309 13.16 -14.28 3.57
C LEU A 309 12.02 -14.11 2.58
N GLU A 310 12.28 -14.47 1.33
CA GLU A 310 11.26 -14.51 0.28
C GLU A 310 10.63 -15.89 0.18
N PRO A 311 9.33 -15.99 -0.20
CA PRO A 311 8.68 -17.27 -0.41
C PRO A 311 9.30 -18.00 -1.62
N VAL A 312 9.44 -19.32 -1.49
CA VAL A 312 9.91 -20.19 -2.56
C VAL A 312 8.72 -20.61 -3.43
N SER A 313 8.91 -20.66 -4.76
CA SER A 313 7.86 -21.11 -5.67
C SER A 313 7.56 -22.60 -5.49
N LEU A 314 6.28 -22.97 -5.48
CA LEU A 314 5.84 -24.35 -5.49
C LEU A 314 6.13 -25.07 -6.81
N GLU A 315 6.34 -24.33 -7.89
CA GLU A 315 6.70 -24.85 -9.22
C GLU A 315 8.21 -25.06 -9.38
N THR A 316 8.99 -24.90 -8.32
CA THR A 316 10.42 -25.18 -8.36
C THR A 316 10.66 -26.65 -8.66
N PRO A 317 11.35 -27.02 -9.75
CA PRO A 317 11.61 -28.43 -10.09
C PRO A 317 12.53 -29.07 -9.05
N ILE A 318 12.26 -30.34 -8.72
CA ILE A 318 13.08 -31.13 -7.78
C ILE A 318 13.61 -32.35 -8.53
N GLY A 319 14.93 -32.48 -8.62
CA GLY A 319 15.60 -33.58 -9.32
C GLY A 319 16.08 -33.18 -10.71
N GLU A 320 16.53 -34.21 -11.49
CA GLU A 320 17.05 -33.99 -12.85
C GLU A 320 15.95 -34.07 -13.93
N GLU A 321 14.75 -34.55 -13.60
CA GLU A 321 13.60 -34.65 -14.48
C GLU A 321 12.59 -33.55 -14.17
N ASP A 322 12.06 -32.88 -15.21
CA ASP A 322 11.12 -31.73 -15.09
C ASP A 322 9.72 -32.15 -14.60
N ASP A 323 9.49 -33.41 -14.29
CA ASP A 323 8.17 -33.97 -13.95
C ASP A 323 7.78 -33.79 -12.47
N SER A 324 8.71 -33.40 -11.59
CA SER A 324 8.46 -33.29 -10.13
C SER A 324 8.70 -31.86 -9.64
N HIS A 325 7.71 -31.28 -9.00
CA HIS A 325 7.77 -29.95 -8.43
C HIS A 325 7.70 -29.97 -6.90
N LEU A 326 8.21 -28.92 -6.24
CA LEU A 326 8.18 -28.79 -4.78
C LEU A 326 6.77 -28.94 -4.21
N GLY A 327 5.75 -28.47 -4.93
CA GLY A 327 4.34 -28.60 -4.52
C GLY A 327 3.85 -30.03 -4.36
N ASP A 328 4.40 -30.97 -5.11
CA ASP A 328 4.00 -32.41 -5.07
C ASP A 328 4.43 -33.11 -3.78
N PHE A 329 5.43 -32.55 -3.08
CA PHE A 329 5.97 -33.10 -1.83
C PHE A 329 5.38 -32.46 -0.57
N ILE A 330 4.56 -31.42 -0.71
CA ILE A 330 3.94 -30.73 0.43
C ILE A 330 2.61 -31.40 0.74
N GLU A 331 2.52 -32.02 1.92
CA GLU A 331 1.32 -32.66 2.42
C GLU A 331 0.23 -31.64 2.78
N ASP A 332 -1.01 -31.90 2.36
CA ASP A 332 -2.18 -31.15 2.78
C ASP A 332 -2.57 -31.56 4.21
N LYS A 333 -2.28 -30.70 5.18
CA LYS A 333 -2.56 -30.93 6.60
C LYS A 333 -4.04 -30.75 6.96
N ASP A 334 -4.83 -30.09 6.09
CA ASP A 334 -6.25 -29.84 6.31
C ASP A 334 -7.12 -30.98 5.75
N ALA A 335 -6.55 -31.87 4.94
CA ALA A 335 -7.22 -33.04 4.45
C ALA A 335 -7.43 -34.07 5.59
N LEU A 336 -8.69 -34.37 5.89
CA LEU A 336 -9.05 -35.34 6.90
C LEU A 336 -8.67 -36.74 6.42
N SER A 337 -8.10 -37.57 7.32
CA SER A 337 -7.89 -38.96 7.02
C SER A 337 -9.25 -39.69 6.83
N PRO A 338 -9.31 -40.80 6.04
CA PRO A 338 -10.55 -41.55 5.84
C PRO A 338 -11.22 -41.96 7.15
N ASP A 339 -10.41 -42.34 8.14
CA ASP A 339 -10.90 -42.74 9.47
C ASP A 339 -11.50 -41.55 10.24
N GLU A 340 -10.84 -40.40 10.20
CA GLU A 340 -11.36 -39.20 10.83
C GLU A 340 -12.63 -38.71 10.15
N PHE A 341 -12.70 -38.76 8.81
CA PHE A 341 -13.91 -38.45 8.07
C PHE A 341 -15.06 -39.37 8.46
N ALA A 342 -14.82 -40.67 8.50
CA ALA A 342 -15.83 -41.66 8.90
C ALA A 342 -16.32 -41.41 10.33
N ASN A 343 -15.40 -41.19 11.28
CA ASN A 343 -15.73 -40.88 12.67
C ASN A 343 -16.55 -39.59 12.79
N ASN A 344 -16.17 -38.54 12.06
CA ASN A 344 -16.90 -37.27 12.03
C ASN A 344 -18.30 -37.45 11.44
N GLN A 345 -18.45 -38.32 10.42
CA GLN A 345 -19.76 -38.62 9.83
C GLN A 345 -20.65 -39.37 10.79
N LEU A 346 -20.12 -40.39 11.44
CA LEU A 346 -20.85 -41.15 12.47
C LEU A 346 -21.28 -40.23 13.63
N LEU A 347 -20.40 -39.36 14.09
CA LEU A 347 -20.72 -38.36 15.12
C LEU A 347 -21.85 -37.42 14.69
N LYS A 348 -21.82 -36.93 13.43
CA LYS A 348 -22.91 -36.10 12.88
C LYS A 348 -24.23 -36.85 12.86
N ASP A 349 -24.22 -38.11 12.46
CA ASP A 349 -25.43 -38.96 12.40
C ASP A 349 -25.99 -39.23 13.79
N GLU A 350 -25.11 -39.45 14.77
CA GLU A 350 -25.50 -39.66 16.17
C GLU A 350 -26.08 -38.35 16.78
N ILE A 351 -25.45 -37.23 16.54
CA ILE A 351 -25.98 -35.89 16.93
C ILE A 351 -27.37 -35.67 16.30
N ASN A 352 -27.53 -35.97 15.02
CA ASN A 352 -28.81 -35.85 14.34
C ASN A 352 -29.89 -36.70 14.96
N LEU A 353 -29.56 -37.95 15.32
CA LEU A 353 -30.49 -38.89 15.98
C LEU A 353 -30.93 -38.36 17.36
N VAL A 354 -29.96 -37.81 18.13
CA VAL A 354 -30.25 -37.25 19.45
C VAL A 354 -31.10 -36.01 19.37
N LEU A 355 -30.86 -35.13 18.37
CA LEU A 355 -31.62 -33.90 18.16
C LEU A 355 -33.07 -34.17 17.70
N GLN A 356 -33.36 -35.26 16.99
CA GLN A 356 -34.73 -35.71 16.63
C GLN A 356 -35.62 -35.95 17.86
N GLY A 357 -35.01 -36.22 19.03
CA GLY A 357 -35.75 -36.36 20.27
C GLY A 357 -36.26 -35.02 20.89
N LEU A 358 -35.92 -33.90 20.31
CA LEU A 358 -36.37 -32.56 20.73
C LEU A 358 -37.60 -32.10 19.94
N THR A 359 -38.23 -31.01 20.38
CA THR A 359 -39.28 -30.39 19.54
C THR A 359 -38.63 -29.71 18.35
N GLU A 360 -39.32 -29.63 17.22
CA GLU A 360 -38.83 -29.03 15.98
C GLU A 360 -38.22 -27.60 16.19
N ARG A 361 -38.81 -26.86 17.12
CA ARG A 361 -38.35 -25.52 17.44
C ARG A 361 -37.04 -25.52 18.26
N GLU A 362 -36.91 -26.43 19.22
CA GLU A 362 -35.70 -26.59 20.01
C GLU A 362 -34.54 -27.12 19.17
N GLU A 363 -34.82 -28.07 18.26
CA GLU A 363 -33.85 -28.61 17.31
C GLU A 363 -33.32 -27.55 16.35
N LYS A 364 -34.19 -26.77 15.70
CA LYS A 364 -33.78 -25.71 14.78
C LYS A 364 -32.93 -24.63 15.47
N VAL A 365 -33.30 -24.23 16.70
CA VAL A 365 -32.52 -23.27 17.48
C VAL A 365 -31.10 -23.79 17.75
N LEU A 366 -30.95 -25.06 18.18
CA LEU A 366 -29.64 -25.63 18.41
C LEU A 366 -28.84 -25.79 17.12
N ARG A 367 -29.46 -26.24 16.02
CA ARG A 367 -28.76 -26.39 14.73
C ARG A 367 -28.21 -25.05 14.23
N LEU A 368 -28.97 -23.99 14.32
CA LEU A 368 -28.54 -22.64 13.89
C LEU A 368 -27.48 -22.06 14.86
N ARG A 369 -27.69 -22.26 16.16
CA ARG A 369 -26.77 -21.72 17.18
C ARG A 369 -25.37 -22.33 17.07
N PHE A 370 -25.28 -23.65 16.88
CA PHE A 370 -24.02 -24.37 16.79
C PHE A 370 -23.52 -24.60 15.34
N GLY A 371 -24.22 -24.08 14.35
CA GLY A 371 -23.79 -24.18 12.96
C GLY A 371 -23.84 -25.61 12.38
N LEU A 372 -24.76 -26.45 12.83
CA LEU A 372 -24.84 -27.85 12.39
C LEU A 372 -25.39 -28.03 10.96
N TYR A 373 -25.89 -26.94 10.33
CA TYR A 373 -26.33 -26.96 8.92
C TYR A 373 -25.23 -26.49 7.98
N ASP A 374 -24.66 -25.32 8.24
CA ASP A 374 -23.81 -24.57 7.35
C ASP A 374 -22.39 -24.32 7.90
N GLY A 375 -22.08 -24.92 9.06
CA GLY A 375 -20.80 -24.74 9.75
C GLY A 375 -20.63 -23.37 10.41
N ARG A 376 -21.61 -22.44 10.25
CA ARG A 376 -21.54 -21.08 10.82
C ARG A 376 -22.30 -21.00 12.13
N THR A 377 -21.60 -20.79 13.24
CA THR A 377 -22.22 -20.50 14.53
C THR A 377 -22.89 -19.12 14.51
N ARG A 378 -24.12 -19.04 15.02
CA ARG A 378 -24.90 -17.79 15.08
C ARG A 378 -25.05 -17.32 16.51
N THR A 379 -25.14 -16.01 16.69
CA THR A 379 -25.40 -15.40 18.02
C THR A 379 -26.87 -15.59 18.41
N LEU A 380 -27.16 -15.47 19.72
CA LEU A 380 -28.54 -15.56 20.24
C LEU A 380 -29.48 -14.52 19.62
N GLU A 381 -28.93 -13.37 19.26
CA GLU A 381 -29.67 -12.29 18.64
C GLU A 381 -30.01 -12.57 17.18
N GLU A 382 -29.03 -13.07 16.39
CA GLU A 382 -29.26 -13.50 15.00
C GLU A 382 -30.32 -14.58 14.91
N VAL A 383 -30.20 -15.59 15.79
CA VAL A 383 -31.23 -16.63 15.88
C VAL A 383 -32.57 -16.03 16.32
N GLY A 384 -32.57 -15.05 17.24
CA GLY A 384 -33.77 -14.34 17.67
C GLY A 384 -34.48 -13.61 16.52
N LYS A 385 -33.72 -12.93 15.65
CA LYS A 385 -34.24 -12.27 14.44
C LYS A 385 -34.88 -13.28 13.49
N GLU A 386 -34.25 -14.45 13.26
CA GLU A 386 -34.78 -15.47 12.35
C GLU A 386 -36.11 -16.09 12.87
N PHE A 387 -36.28 -16.25 14.19
CA PHE A 387 -37.51 -16.76 14.80
C PHE A 387 -38.50 -15.69 15.23
N ASN A 388 -38.23 -14.39 15.00
CA ASN A 388 -39.02 -13.26 15.46
C ASN A 388 -39.30 -13.29 16.98
N VAL A 389 -38.29 -13.56 17.79
CA VAL A 389 -38.36 -13.60 19.25
C VAL A 389 -37.15 -12.90 19.88
N THR A 390 -37.29 -12.49 21.15
CA THR A 390 -36.24 -11.82 21.88
C THR A 390 -35.03 -12.75 22.15
N ARG A 391 -33.82 -12.18 22.25
CA ARG A 391 -32.57 -12.85 22.63
C ARG A 391 -32.77 -13.75 23.88
N GLU A 392 -33.43 -13.23 24.91
CA GLU A 392 -33.67 -13.95 26.15
C GLU A 392 -34.58 -15.18 25.94
N ARG A 393 -35.55 -15.08 25.03
CA ARG A 393 -36.40 -16.23 24.71
C ARG A 393 -35.63 -17.35 24.03
N ILE A 394 -34.71 -17.02 23.14
CA ILE A 394 -33.81 -18.01 22.51
C ILE A 394 -32.92 -18.65 23.60
N ARG A 395 -32.34 -17.85 24.50
CA ARG A 395 -31.53 -18.38 25.62
C ARG A 395 -32.31 -19.37 26.48
N GLN A 396 -33.58 -19.08 26.78
CA GLN A 396 -34.46 -20.01 27.54
C GLN A 396 -34.72 -21.31 26.75
N ILE A 397 -34.95 -21.22 25.44
CA ILE A 397 -35.17 -22.38 24.57
C ILE A 397 -33.92 -23.25 24.53
N GLU A 398 -32.74 -22.66 24.29
CA GLU A 398 -31.45 -23.28 24.28
C GLU A 398 -31.18 -24.01 25.61
N ALA A 399 -31.29 -23.31 26.74
CA ALA A 399 -31.08 -23.91 28.06
C ALA A 399 -32.05 -25.07 28.38
N LYS A 400 -33.30 -24.93 27.92
CA LYS A 400 -34.29 -26.00 28.08
C LYS A 400 -33.96 -27.23 27.20
N ALA A 401 -33.56 -27.01 25.97
CA ALA A 401 -33.16 -28.06 25.03
C ALA A 401 -31.91 -28.80 25.54
N LEU A 402 -30.87 -28.09 25.96
CA LEU A 402 -29.65 -28.68 26.51
C LEU A 402 -29.93 -29.45 27.79
N ARG A 403 -30.85 -28.98 28.69
CA ARG A 403 -31.26 -29.72 29.90
C ARG A 403 -31.99 -31.01 29.53
N LYS A 404 -32.84 -31.03 28.49
CA LYS A 404 -33.49 -32.23 28.00
C LYS A 404 -32.49 -33.25 27.44
N LEU A 405 -31.45 -32.80 26.75
CA LEU A 405 -30.38 -33.65 26.22
C LEU A 405 -29.52 -34.27 27.33
N LYS A 406 -29.25 -33.50 28.40
CA LYS A 406 -28.49 -33.95 29.57
C LYS A 406 -29.23 -34.97 30.46
N HIS A 407 -30.51 -35.21 30.20
CA HIS A 407 -31.29 -36.14 31.04
C HIS A 407 -30.76 -37.59 30.91
N PRO A 408 -30.60 -38.37 32.04
CA PRO A 408 -29.97 -39.70 32.04
C PRO A 408 -30.58 -40.71 31.09
N THR A 409 -31.85 -40.61 30.75
CA THR A 409 -32.53 -41.51 29.81
C THR A 409 -32.12 -41.28 28.35
N ARG A 410 -31.54 -40.10 28.04
CA ARG A 410 -31.07 -39.72 26.68
C ARG A 410 -29.56 -39.66 26.60
N SER A 411 -28.88 -39.42 27.71
CA SER A 411 -27.43 -39.31 27.83
C SER A 411 -26.70 -40.66 27.84
N LYS A 412 -27.42 -41.78 27.93
CA LYS A 412 -26.86 -43.14 27.92
C LYS A 412 -26.92 -43.86 26.55
N ARG A 413 -27.33 -43.12 25.52
CA ARG A 413 -27.15 -43.54 24.14
C ARG A 413 -25.97 -42.78 23.57
#